data_2991803e95fd8036bff5e967d05e06b2
#
_entry.id   2991803e95fd8036bff5e967d05e06b2
#
_cell.length_a   1.000
_cell.length_b   1.000
_cell.length_c   1.000
_cell.angle_alpha   90.00
_cell.angle_beta   90.00
_cell.angle_gamma   90.00
#
_symmetry.space_group_name_H-M   'P 1'
#
loop_
_entity.id
_entity.type
_entity.pdbx_description
1 polymer ?
#
loop_
_entity_poly.entity_id
_entity_poly.type
_entity_poly.pdbx_seq_one_letter_code
_entity_poly.pdbx_strand_id
1 'polypeptide(L)'
;MWLPVLLVYFVVCSWACFRVLVYACRWRTRRWYGVAPGATMVGFFHPFCAGGGGGERVLWRAVHTLSRLSNDLGTPLHVLIYTGDVDIKPEDILSRVARQFDISVDPAALPVSFVYLRRRRLLDASLYPVLTMLAQSLASVVLAAEALCRGTPDLFIDTTGFAFSFPVAWLAGCSVAAYVHYPTISTDMLSRVRDRRPSHNNSAWIASSVAVSWAKLLYYRAFACMYGVAGGFFASRVMVNSSWTRGHIAALWRRSRPPTVVFPPCDTSELETLPINSEGRERCALSVGQFRPEKDHGLQVCALATLRKIGRDSDGESPCFDDVRLVILGGCRNDDDRAVLERTRSLAVDLGVSDRVEFVVNCSFDELKAWLGRASVGLHTMWNEHFGIGVVEMMAAGMVTIAHRSGGPAADIVVPLPDGRITGFLAETPQEYAEAMAKVFSEKGRTQTMAATVGSSRAGGDQLPEGEDDEAVQGKGLALQQQQQQVEGGGSNDARDGGENAEQQKQEGGGGGEEEVGRQEERRGCVFASEAVRVAGRESARRFSNQVFDHAFAAEFVELLKNVRPGFPAFAPESSSRNKED
;
A
#
# COMPACT_ATOMS: atom_id res chain seq x y z
N MET A 1 55.18 14.25 -21.11
CA MET A 1 55.24 12.98 -20.33
C MET A 1 54.75 13.11 -18.88
N TRP A 2 54.89 14.25 -18.21
CA TRP A 2 54.53 14.39 -16.79
C TRP A 2 53.04 14.68 -16.50
N LEU A 3 52.27 15.22 -17.46
CA LEU A 3 50.87 15.57 -17.26
C LEU A 3 49.96 14.40 -16.81
N PRO A 4 50.02 13.20 -17.41
CA PRO A 4 49.21 12.05 -16.96
C PRO A 4 49.62 11.58 -15.56
N VAL A 5 50.92 11.67 -15.20
CA VAL A 5 51.39 11.29 -13.83
C VAL A 5 50.84 12.26 -12.78
N LEU A 6 50.86 13.57 -13.07
CA LEU A 6 50.29 14.60 -12.18
C LEU A 6 48.77 14.42 -12.05
N LEU A 7 48.06 14.06 -13.13
CA LEU A 7 46.62 13.80 -13.08
C LEU A 7 46.32 12.59 -12.20
N VAL A 8 47.04 11.49 -12.36
CA VAL A 8 46.88 10.29 -11.51
C VAL A 8 47.17 10.62 -10.04
N TYR A 9 48.26 11.33 -9.77
CA TYR A 9 48.60 11.76 -8.42
C TYR A 9 47.50 12.62 -7.78
N PHE A 10 46.97 13.60 -8.55
CA PHE A 10 45.87 14.44 -8.10
C PHE A 10 44.61 13.63 -7.78
N VAL A 11 44.24 12.67 -8.64
CA VAL A 11 43.09 11.77 -8.43
C VAL A 11 43.28 10.93 -7.18
N VAL A 12 44.45 10.32 -7.00
CA VAL A 12 44.79 9.49 -5.82
C VAL A 12 44.75 10.31 -4.53
N CYS A 13 45.36 11.52 -4.52
CA CYS A 13 45.34 12.39 -3.35
C CYS A 13 43.93 12.88 -3.03
N SER A 14 43.15 13.27 -4.04
CA SER A 14 41.75 13.67 -3.87
C SER A 14 40.92 12.54 -3.29
N TRP A 15 41.10 11.32 -3.78
CA TRP A 15 40.42 10.13 -3.26
C TRP A 15 40.84 9.83 -1.81
N ALA A 16 42.14 9.90 -1.49
CA ALA A 16 42.63 9.71 -0.12
C ALA A 16 42.06 10.75 0.85
N CYS A 17 42.09 12.04 0.49
CA CYS A 17 41.48 13.12 1.27
C CYS A 17 39.97 12.88 1.49
N PHE A 18 39.28 12.47 0.44
CA PHE A 18 37.84 12.14 0.53
C PHE A 18 37.58 10.96 1.50
N ARG A 19 38.40 9.89 1.46
CA ARG A 19 38.29 8.76 2.40
C ARG A 19 38.54 9.18 3.84
N VAL A 20 39.54 10.04 4.09
CA VAL A 20 39.80 10.62 5.41
C VAL A 20 38.60 11.43 5.89
N LEU A 21 38.01 12.26 5.02
CA LEU A 21 36.81 13.03 5.34
C LEU A 21 35.63 12.12 5.73
N VAL A 22 35.36 11.07 4.94
CA VAL A 22 34.31 10.08 5.25
C VAL A 22 34.56 9.43 6.61
N TYR A 23 35.79 9.03 6.88
CA TYR A 23 36.17 8.45 8.17
C TYR A 23 35.94 9.44 9.33
N ALA A 24 36.36 10.68 9.17
CA ALA A 24 36.15 11.73 10.16
C ALA A 24 34.65 12.01 10.41
N CYS A 25 33.83 12.01 9.36
CA CYS A 25 32.39 12.17 9.48
C CYS A 25 31.77 11.01 10.28
N ARG A 26 32.16 9.77 10.01
CA ARG A 26 31.70 8.59 10.77
C ARG A 26 32.16 8.62 12.22
N TRP A 27 33.42 8.95 12.46
CA TRP A 27 33.95 9.06 13.82
C TRP A 27 33.19 10.14 14.60
N ARG A 28 32.93 11.32 13.98
CA ARG A 28 32.13 12.39 14.58
C ARG A 28 30.70 11.90 14.88
N THR A 29 30.06 11.18 13.96
CA THR A 29 28.71 10.61 14.14
C THR A 29 28.67 9.68 15.34
N ARG A 30 29.63 8.73 15.44
CA ARG A 30 29.70 7.80 16.56
C ARG A 30 29.85 8.51 17.89
N ARG A 31 30.69 9.53 17.92
CA ARG A 31 30.93 10.34 19.15
C ARG A 31 29.71 11.18 19.52
N TRP A 32 29.06 11.80 18.54
CA TRP A 32 27.91 12.67 18.76
C TRP A 32 26.69 11.93 19.29
N TYR A 33 26.40 10.77 18.73
CA TYR A 33 25.23 9.95 19.10
C TYR A 33 25.54 8.89 20.15
N GLY A 34 26.72 8.87 20.75
CA GLY A 34 27.08 7.92 21.82
C GLY A 34 27.06 6.45 21.35
N VAL A 35 27.42 6.19 20.09
CA VAL A 35 27.39 4.86 19.51
C VAL A 35 28.41 3.95 20.20
N ALA A 36 27.96 2.82 20.75
CA ALA A 36 28.82 1.88 21.46
C ALA A 36 29.96 1.36 20.56
N PRO A 37 31.17 1.07 21.14
CA PRO A 37 32.25 0.45 20.41
C PRO A 37 31.79 -0.87 19.77
N GLY A 38 32.11 -1.03 18.49
CA GLY A 38 31.72 -2.25 17.76
C GLY A 38 30.27 -2.29 17.27
N ALA A 39 29.38 -1.35 17.65
CA ALA A 39 28.02 -1.32 17.14
C ALA A 39 27.98 -0.93 15.65
N THR A 40 27.08 -1.53 14.89
CA THR A 40 26.79 -1.15 13.51
C THR A 40 25.73 -0.05 13.48
N MET A 41 26.02 1.08 12.82
CA MET A 41 25.05 2.17 12.65
C MET A 41 24.17 1.93 11.43
N VAL A 42 22.87 1.88 11.65
CA VAL A 42 21.84 1.70 10.62
C VAL A 42 21.05 2.99 10.47
N GLY A 43 21.14 3.65 9.34
CA GLY A 43 20.41 4.88 9.07
C GLY A 43 19.18 4.63 8.19
N PHE A 44 17.98 4.93 8.69
CA PHE A 44 16.75 4.91 7.91
C PHE A 44 16.44 6.31 7.36
N PHE A 45 16.47 6.44 6.05
CA PHE A 45 16.08 7.68 5.37
C PHE A 45 14.57 7.69 5.15
N HIS A 46 13.86 8.34 6.06
CA HIS A 46 12.40 8.43 6.08
C HIS A 46 11.95 9.84 6.53
N PRO A 47 11.91 10.82 5.61
CA PRO A 47 11.65 12.23 5.97
C PRO A 47 10.31 12.52 6.65
N PHE A 48 9.37 11.57 6.68
CA PHE A 48 8.00 11.70 7.19
C PHE A 48 7.67 10.66 8.28
N CYS A 49 8.62 10.32 9.15
CA CYS A 49 8.50 9.17 10.06
C CYS A 49 7.38 9.26 11.12
N ALA A 50 6.84 10.46 11.36
CA ALA A 50 5.74 10.72 12.30
C ALA A 50 4.35 10.64 11.64
N GLY A 51 4.28 10.33 10.34
CA GLY A 51 3.03 10.08 9.64
C GLY A 51 2.35 8.79 10.10
N GLY A 52 1.12 8.55 9.65
CA GLY A 52 0.32 7.40 10.07
C GLY A 52 0.05 6.40 8.95
N GLY A 53 0.91 6.30 7.96
CA GLY A 53 0.66 5.50 6.78
C GLY A 53 1.32 4.13 6.77
N GLY A 54 1.07 3.38 5.68
CA GLY A 54 1.67 2.07 5.48
C GLY A 54 3.21 2.12 5.35
N GLY A 55 3.77 3.22 4.84
CA GLY A 55 5.22 3.42 4.77
C GLY A 55 5.89 3.54 6.13
N GLU A 56 5.29 4.34 7.01
CA GLU A 56 5.75 4.50 8.39
C GLU A 56 5.59 3.21 9.18
N ARG A 57 4.52 2.45 8.95
CA ARG A 57 4.34 1.12 9.56
C ARG A 57 5.49 0.18 9.19
N VAL A 58 5.90 0.16 7.91
CA VAL A 58 7.06 -0.61 7.45
C VAL A 58 8.35 -0.16 8.14
N LEU A 59 8.61 1.16 8.22
CA LEU A 59 9.76 1.69 8.92
C LEU A 59 9.82 1.20 10.36
N TRP A 60 8.75 1.43 11.12
CA TRP A 60 8.73 1.15 12.55
C TRP A 60 8.74 -0.35 12.85
N ARG A 61 8.10 -1.16 12.00
CA ARG A 61 8.20 -2.61 12.13
C ARG A 61 9.60 -3.11 11.82
N ALA A 62 10.28 -2.52 10.82
CA ALA A 62 11.68 -2.83 10.54
C ALA A 62 12.58 -2.49 11.74
N VAL A 63 12.39 -1.32 12.37
CA VAL A 63 13.13 -0.94 13.61
C VAL A 63 12.85 -1.93 14.75
N HIS A 64 11.58 -2.32 14.94
CA HIS A 64 11.22 -3.34 15.94
C HIS A 64 11.89 -4.69 15.65
N THR A 65 11.90 -5.13 14.40
CA THR A 65 12.59 -6.36 13.97
C THR A 65 14.09 -6.29 14.26
N LEU A 66 14.72 -5.13 14.03
CA LEU A 66 16.14 -4.93 14.35
C LEU A 66 16.45 -5.01 15.85
N SER A 67 15.52 -4.59 16.71
CA SER A 67 15.66 -4.72 18.17
C SER A 67 15.78 -6.19 18.59
N ARG A 68 14.90 -7.03 18.05
CA ARG A 68 14.96 -8.49 18.30
C ARG A 68 16.23 -9.11 17.71
N LEU A 69 16.51 -8.79 16.45
CA LEU A 69 17.66 -9.34 15.73
C LEU A 69 19.01 -8.95 16.37
N SER A 70 19.13 -7.75 16.92
CA SER A 70 20.32 -7.29 17.65
C SER A 70 20.65 -8.21 18.84
N ASN A 71 19.60 -8.60 19.57
CA ASN A 71 19.71 -9.51 20.72
C ASN A 71 20.04 -10.94 20.25
N ASP A 72 19.31 -11.47 19.26
CA ASP A 72 19.47 -12.85 18.77
C ASP A 72 20.87 -13.11 18.18
N LEU A 73 21.42 -12.11 17.48
CA LEU A 73 22.74 -12.22 16.86
C LEU A 73 23.89 -11.76 17.77
N GLY A 74 23.63 -11.26 18.98
CA GLY A 74 24.63 -10.68 19.85
C GLY A 74 25.43 -9.54 19.21
N THR A 75 24.84 -8.87 18.19
CA THR A 75 25.49 -7.82 17.42
C THR A 75 24.87 -6.48 17.80
N PRO A 76 25.58 -5.60 18.50
CA PRO A 76 25.04 -4.32 18.89
C PRO A 76 24.76 -3.46 17.65
N LEU A 77 23.52 -2.95 17.56
CA LEU A 77 23.06 -2.03 16.53
C LEU A 77 22.78 -0.65 17.15
N HIS A 78 22.88 0.39 16.35
CA HIS A 78 22.43 1.74 16.70
C HIS A 78 21.68 2.32 15.49
N VAL A 79 20.43 2.70 15.68
CA VAL A 79 19.56 3.19 14.60
C VAL A 79 19.57 4.71 14.56
N LEU A 80 19.75 5.28 13.36
CA LEU A 80 19.58 6.68 13.06
C LEU A 80 18.33 6.86 12.19
N ILE A 81 17.33 7.62 12.65
CA ILE A 81 16.13 7.96 11.87
C ILE A 81 16.28 9.37 11.30
N TYR A 82 16.42 9.50 9.99
CA TYR A 82 16.47 10.80 9.32
C TYR A 82 15.05 11.27 9.03
N THR A 83 14.59 12.26 9.80
CA THR A 83 13.23 12.79 9.72
C THR A 83 13.20 14.28 9.49
N GLY A 84 12.21 14.75 8.75
CA GLY A 84 11.89 16.16 8.60
C GLY A 84 10.81 16.67 9.56
N ASP A 85 10.39 15.87 10.53
CA ASP A 85 9.36 16.20 11.53
C ASP A 85 9.99 16.98 12.70
N VAL A 86 10.59 18.16 12.37
CA VAL A 86 11.44 18.95 13.26
C VAL A 86 10.71 19.51 14.50
N ASP A 87 9.39 19.61 14.43
CA ASP A 87 8.57 20.19 15.48
C ASP A 87 8.05 19.13 16.48
N ILE A 88 8.39 17.86 16.28
CA ILE A 88 7.92 16.74 17.10
C ILE A 88 9.10 16.14 17.88
N LYS A 89 8.93 15.96 19.18
CA LYS A 89 9.94 15.34 20.03
C LYS A 89 10.03 13.81 19.77
N PRO A 90 11.21 13.20 20.01
CA PRO A 90 11.38 11.75 19.86
C PRO A 90 10.35 10.92 20.63
N GLU A 91 10.06 11.31 21.87
CA GLU A 91 9.12 10.61 22.75
C GLU A 91 7.70 10.67 22.18
N ASP A 92 7.30 11.80 21.61
CA ASP A 92 5.98 11.97 20.99
C ASP A 92 5.86 11.15 19.71
N ILE A 93 6.94 11.04 18.91
CA ILE A 93 6.98 10.17 17.73
C ILE A 93 6.78 8.71 18.16
N LEU A 94 7.59 8.22 19.11
CA LEU A 94 7.49 6.83 19.60
C LEU A 94 6.13 6.54 20.24
N SER A 95 5.57 7.49 20.99
CA SER A 95 4.23 7.36 21.57
C SER A 95 3.12 7.27 20.51
N ARG A 96 3.25 8.01 19.40
CA ARG A 96 2.32 7.89 18.26
C ARG A 96 2.44 6.53 17.60
N VAL A 97 3.66 6.05 17.37
CA VAL A 97 3.94 4.75 16.77
C VAL A 97 3.32 3.62 17.60
N ALA A 98 3.52 3.65 18.92
CA ALA A 98 2.94 2.66 19.83
C ALA A 98 1.40 2.68 19.79
N ARG A 99 0.77 3.86 19.81
CA ARG A 99 -0.69 3.98 19.76
C ARG A 99 -1.29 3.63 18.39
N GLN A 100 -0.59 3.97 17.30
CA GLN A 100 -1.14 3.87 15.96
C GLN A 100 -0.91 2.52 15.31
N PHE A 101 0.25 1.90 15.58
CA PHE A 101 0.68 0.67 14.91
C PHE A 101 0.80 -0.52 15.88
N ASP A 102 0.58 -0.29 17.17
CA ASP A 102 0.86 -1.27 18.23
C ASP A 102 2.32 -1.79 18.18
N ILE A 103 3.26 -0.88 17.87
CA ILE A 103 4.68 -1.17 17.78
C ILE A 103 5.40 -0.41 18.90
N SER A 104 5.95 -1.13 19.87
CA SER A 104 6.82 -0.57 20.89
C SER A 104 8.29 -0.71 20.46
N VAL A 105 9.05 0.35 20.62
CA VAL A 105 10.51 0.36 20.45
C VAL A 105 11.12 0.65 21.80
N ASP A 106 11.87 -0.33 22.33
CA ASP A 106 12.61 -0.17 23.58
C ASP A 106 14.00 0.45 23.30
N PRO A 107 14.25 1.71 23.70
CA PRO A 107 15.55 2.35 23.48
C PRO A 107 16.71 1.68 24.27
N ALA A 108 16.41 0.90 25.30
CA ALA A 108 17.42 0.16 26.05
C ALA A 108 17.89 -1.09 25.27
N ALA A 109 16.97 -1.75 24.56
CA ALA A 109 17.29 -2.90 23.72
C ALA A 109 17.91 -2.49 22.38
N LEU A 110 17.44 -1.38 21.78
CA LEU A 110 17.97 -0.83 20.54
C LEU A 110 18.07 0.70 20.64
N PRO A 111 19.25 1.29 20.78
CA PRO A 111 19.43 2.73 20.77
C PRO A 111 18.95 3.35 19.44
N VAL A 112 17.98 4.25 19.52
CA VAL A 112 17.43 5.00 18.38
C VAL A 112 17.72 6.48 18.56
N SER A 113 18.35 7.09 17.55
CA SER A 113 18.65 8.53 17.52
C SER A 113 17.97 9.19 16.34
N PHE A 114 17.34 10.34 16.56
CA PHE A 114 16.67 11.10 15.50
C PHE A 114 17.61 12.15 14.92
N VAL A 115 17.70 12.18 13.60
CA VAL A 115 18.49 13.15 12.82
C VAL A 115 17.52 14.06 12.08
N TYR A 116 17.28 15.26 12.61
CA TYR A 116 16.29 16.18 12.08
C TYR A 116 16.78 16.90 10.82
N LEU A 117 16.00 16.83 9.73
CA LEU A 117 16.26 17.41 8.41
C LEU A 117 15.46 18.70 8.24
N ARG A 118 16.14 19.83 8.12
CA ARG A 118 15.49 21.15 8.02
C ARG A 118 14.99 21.46 6.61
N ARG A 119 15.50 20.76 5.59
CA ARG A 119 15.21 21.01 4.17
C ARG A 119 14.12 20.12 3.59
N ARG A 120 13.34 19.39 4.43
CA ARG A 120 12.25 18.52 3.96
C ARG A 120 11.28 19.23 3.02
N ARG A 121 10.97 20.50 3.25
CA ARG A 121 10.07 21.29 2.39
C ARG A 121 10.46 21.28 0.91
N LEU A 122 11.75 21.07 0.59
CA LEU A 122 12.18 20.90 -0.81
C LEU A 122 11.59 19.67 -1.50
N LEU A 123 11.06 18.69 -0.75
CA LEU A 123 10.35 17.54 -1.32
C LEU A 123 8.89 17.85 -1.65
N ASP A 124 8.38 19.01 -1.29
CA ASP A 124 6.99 19.36 -1.54
C ASP A 124 6.74 19.61 -3.04
N ALA A 125 5.82 18.83 -3.62
CA ALA A 125 5.46 18.92 -5.03
C ALA A 125 4.90 20.31 -5.40
N SER A 126 4.23 20.97 -4.48
CA SER A 126 3.64 22.30 -4.68
C SER A 126 4.67 23.37 -5.05
N LEU A 127 5.94 23.17 -4.70
CA LEU A 127 7.03 24.07 -5.08
C LEU A 127 7.42 23.98 -6.56
N TYR A 128 7.00 22.93 -7.25
CA TYR A 128 7.47 22.61 -8.60
C TYR A 128 6.32 22.37 -9.58
N PRO A 129 5.73 23.43 -10.16
CA PRO A 129 4.60 23.30 -11.07
C PRO A 129 4.96 22.58 -12.40
N VAL A 130 6.24 22.56 -12.75
CA VAL A 130 6.78 21.86 -13.93
C VAL A 130 8.00 21.03 -13.57
N LEU A 131 8.21 19.90 -14.27
CA LEU A 131 9.33 18.97 -14.03
C LEU A 131 9.40 18.46 -12.57
N THR A 132 8.26 18.32 -11.92
CA THR A 132 8.11 17.99 -10.49
C THR A 132 8.95 16.78 -10.09
N MET A 133 8.90 15.67 -10.85
CA MET A 133 9.69 14.47 -10.55
C MET A 133 11.20 14.74 -10.54
N LEU A 134 11.72 15.49 -11.51
CA LEU A 134 13.14 15.82 -11.56
C LEU A 134 13.54 16.74 -10.40
N ALA A 135 12.75 17.78 -10.14
CA ALA A 135 13.01 18.73 -9.07
C ALA A 135 13.00 18.06 -7.68
N GLN A 136 11.99 17.22 -7.39
CA GLN A 136 11.94 16.46 -6.14
C GLN A 136 13.09 15.44 -6.04
N SER A 137 13.49 14.83 -7.14
CA SER A 137 14.65 13.93 -7.18
C SER A 137 15.95 14.67 -6.85
N LEU A 138 16.15 15.87 -7.39
CA LEU A 138 17.29 16.73 -7.02
C LEU A 138 17.19 17.21 -5.57
N ALA A 139 16.00 17.53 -5.09
CA ALA A 139 15.76 17.88 -3.70
C ALA A 139 16.11 16.70 -2.76
N SER A 140 15.83 15.45 -3.15
CA SER A 140 16.22 14.27 -2.38
C SER A 140 17.75 14.11 -2.26
N VAL A 141 18.51 14.49 -3.29
CA VAL A 141 19.99 14.56 -3.23
C VAL A 141 20.46 15.56 -2.17
N VAL A 142 19.87 16.76 -2.16
CA VAL A 142 20.19 17.81 -1.16
C VAL A 142 19.84 17.34 0.24
N LEU A 143 18.69 16.68 0.39
CA LEU A 143 18.24 16.18 1.69
C LEU A 143 19.11 15.02 2.20
N ALA A 144 19.53 14.11 1.31
CA ALA A 144 20.46 13.04 1.65
C ALA A 144 21.84 13.58 2.04
N ALA A 145 22.33 14.61 1.35
CA ALA A 145 23.56 15.28 1.73
C ALA A 145 23.44 15.93 3.13
N GLU A 146 22.33 16.61 3.43
CA GLU A 146 22.05 17.13 4.78
C GLU A 146 22.05 16.02 5.82
N ALA A 147 21.37 14.90 5.55
CA ALA A 147 21.29 13.73 6.43
C ALA A 147 22.69 13.20 6.76
N LEU A 148 23.50 12.94 5.75
CA LEU A 148 24.83 12.37 5.90
C LEU A 148 25.84 13.34 6.54
N CYS A 149 25.71 14.65 6.30
CA CYS A 149 26.49 15.65 7.01
C CYS A 149 26.17 15.68 8.51
N ARG A 150 24.93 15.38 8.92
CA ARG A 150 24.51 15.34 10.33
C ARG A 150 24.81 14.01 11.01
N GLY A 151 24.75 12.92 10.26
CA GLY A 151 25.06 11.59 10.75
C GLY A 151 25.35 10.64 9.58
N THR A 152 26.57 10.07 9.52
CA THR A 152 26.98 9.13 8.47
C THR A 152 26.93 7.71 9.03
N PRO A 153 25.97 6.84 8.61
CA PRO A 153 25.83 5.47 9.10
C PRO A 153 26.76 4.49 8.37
N ASP A 154 26.82 3.25 8.82
CA ASP A 154 27.46 2.16 8.10
C ASP A 154 26.52 1.59 7.01
N LEU A 155 25.23 1.45 7.35
CA LEU A 155 24.16 1.05 6.44
C LEU A 155 23.18 2.22 6.25
N PHE A 156 22.89 2.58 5.00
CA PHE A 156 21.86 3.58 4.65
C PHE A 156 20.70 2.87 3.99
N ILE A 157 19.54 2.88 4.63
CA ILE A 157 18.32 2.23 4.14
C ILE A 157 17.30 3.31 3.79
N ASP A 158 17.02 3.47 2.50
CA ASP A 158 15.92 4.30 2.05
C ASP A 158 14.62 3.51 2.12
N THR A 159 13.61 4.06 2.79
CA THR A 159 12.27 3.46 2.91
C THR A 159 11.19 4.31 2.24
N THR A 160 11.60 5.22 1.36
CA THR A 160 10.69 6.15 0.66
C THR A 160 10.76 6.03 -0.86
N GLY A 161 11.81 5.40 -1.40
CA GLY A 161 12.00 5.22 -2.84
C GLY A 161 12.76 6.38 -3.53
N PHE A 162 13.49 7.20 -2.78
CA PHE A 162 14.29 8.31 -3.30
C PHE A 162 15.64 7.83 -3.87
N ALA A 163 15.62 7.09 -4.99
CA ALA A 163 16.81 6.47 -5.57
C ALA A 163 17.97 7.45 -5.84
N PHE A 164 17.69 8.73 -6.09
CA PHE A 164 18.73 9.74 -6.30
C PHE A 164 19.53 10.10 -5.03
N SER A 165 19.07 9.68 -3.83
CA SER A 165 19.84 9.75 -2.59
C SER A 165 20.97 8.70 -2.53
N PHE A 166 20.86 7.59 -3.28
CA PHE A 166 21.78 6.45 -3.17
C PHE A 166 23.21 6.76 -3.59
N PRO A 167 23.46 7.47 -4.72
CA PRO A 167 24.81 7.89 -5.06
C PRO A 167 25.50 8.69 -3.95
N VAL A 168 24.76 9.57 -3.26
CA VAL A 168 25.30 10.40 -2.16
C VAL A 168 25.68 9.52 -0.97
N ALA A 169 24.82 8.60 -0.59
CA ALA A 169 25.09 7.65 0.50
C ALA A 169 26.26 6.72 0.18
N TRP A 170 26.33 6.22 -1.06
CA TRP A 170 27.42 5.38 -1.53
C TRP A 170 28.76 6.15 -1.52
N LEU A 171 28.78 7.38 -2.00
CA LEU A 171 29.95 8.26 -1.94
C LEU A 171 30.39 8.50 -0.47
N ALA A 172 29.44 8.68 0.45
CA ALA A 172 29.74 8.75 1.88
C ALA A 172 30.22 7.40 2.47
N GLY A 173 30.44 6.38 1.65
CA GLY A 173 30.95 5.08 2.02
C GLY A 173 29.94 4.17 2.73
N CYS A 174 28.65 4.50 2.69
CA CYS A 174 27.60 3.64 3.26
C CYS A 174 27.33 2.43 2.35
N SER A 175 26.99 1.29 2.93
CA SER A 175 26.30 0.23 2.19
C SER A 175 24.82 0.67 2.05
N VAL A 176 24.31 0.67 0.83
CA VAL A 176 22.98 1.23 0.52
C VAL A 176 21.97 0.13 0.29
N ALA A 177 20.81 0.23 0.94
CA ALA A 177 19.65 -0.60 0.67
C ALA A 177 18.40 0.27 0.46
N ALA A 178 17.40 -0.30 -0.19
CA ALA A 178 16.12 0.35 -0.41
C ALA A 178 14.95 -0.59 -0.09
N TYR A 179 13.89 -0.02 0.49
CA TYR A 179 12.57 -0.60 0.51
C TYR A 179 11.64 0.28 -0.33
N VAL A 180 11.26 -0.18 -1.51
CA VAL A 180 10.50 0.61 -2.48
C VAL A 180 9.02 0.28 -2.38
N HIS A 181 8.22 1.25 -1.93
CA HIS A 181 6.77 1.16 -1.90
C HIS A 181 6.15 1.37 -3.28
N TYR A 182 6.74 2.30 -4.04
CA TYR A 182 6.28 2.69 -5.37
C TYR A 182 7.45 3.22 -6.20
N PRO A 183 7.57 2.86 -7.48
CA PRO A 183 8.59 3.43 -8.34
C PRO A 183 8.25 4.89 -8.68
N THR A 184 9.18 5.82 -8.53
CA THR A 184 9.00 7.24 -8.89
C THR A 184 8.49 7.41 -10.33
N ILE A 185 8.87 6.51 -11.23
CA ILE A 185 8.31 6.36 -12.58
C ILE A 185 8.01 4.88 -12.80
N SER A 186 6.80 4.55 -13.25
CA SER A 186 6.41 3.17 -13.58
C SER A 186 6.43 2.91 -15.08
N THR A 187 6.52 1.64 -15.47
CA THR A 187 6.39 1.24 -16.88
C THR A 187 5.00 1.58 -17.42
N ASP A 188 3.97 1.58 -16.58
CA ASP A 188 2.60 1.95 -16.94
C ASP A 188 2.49 3.45 -17.27
N MET A 189 3.17 4.31 -16.51
CA MET A 189 3.26 5.74 -16.84
C MET A 189 3.89 5.97 -18.21
N LEU A 190 4.97 5.24 -18.52
CA LEU A 190 5.65 5.30 -19.82
C LEU A 190 4.72 4.82 -20.95
N SER A 191 3.99 3.71 -20.76
CA SER A 191 3.08 3.18 -21.78
C SER A 191 1.90 4.12 -22.02
N ARG A 192 1.27 4.69 -20.98
CA ARG A 192 0.17 5.65 -21.12
C ARG A 192 0.55 6.90 -21.91
N VAL A 193 1.74 7.46 -21.65
CA VAL A 193 2.23 8.62 -22.42
C VAL A 193 2.53 8.21 -23.87
N ARG A 194 3.13 7.04 -24.09
CA ARG A 194 3.39 6.52 -25.44
C ARG A 194 2.09 6.31 -26.22
N ASP A 195 1.07 5.72 -25.59
CA ASP A 195 -0.21 5.39 -26.20
C ASP A 195 -1.17 6.59 -26.19
N ARG A 196 -0.72 7.75 -25.70
CA ARG A 196 -1.45 9.03 -25.66
C ARG A 196 -2.80 8.92 -24.94
N ARG A 197 -2.89 8.07 -23.93
CA ARG A 197 -4.11 7.89 -23.13
C ARG A 197 -4.20 8.97 -22.06
N PRO A 198 -5.32 9.71 -21.96
CA PRO A 198 -5.55 10.65 -20.86
C PRO A 198 -5.51 9.93 -19.51
N SER A 199 -4.93 10.59 -18.52
CA SER A 199 -4.89 10.10 -17.14
C SER A 199 -4.60 11.25 -16.19
N HIS A 200 -4.68 11.03 -14.88
CA HIS A 200 -4.32 12.04 -13.88
C HIS A 200 -2.96 12.70 -14.17
N ASN A 201 -1.96 11.93 -14.62
CA ASN A 201 -0.63 12.42 -14.97
C ASN A 201 -0.45 12.74 -16.46
N ASN A 202 -1.47 12.65 -17.27
CA ASN A 202 -1.44 12.90 -18.71
C ASN A 202 -2.73 13.56 -19.14
N SER A 203 -2.85 14.87 -18.88
CA SER A 203 -4.07 15.63 -19.19
C SER A 203 -4.44 15.50 -20.67
N ALA A 204 -5.73 15.63 -20.97
CA ALA A 204 -6.26 15.51 -22.33
C ALA A 204 -5.55 16.46 -23.30
N TRP A 205 -5.19 17.68 -22.86
CA TRP A 205 -4.42 18.66 -23.65
C TRP A 205 -3.05 18.11 -24.07
N ILE A 206 -2.30 17.45 -23.16
CA ILE A 206 -1.00 16.83 -23.47
C ILE A 206 -1.20 15.65 -24.42
N ALA A 207 -2.19 14.81 -24.15
CA ALA A 207 -2.49 13.63 -24.96
C ALA A 207 -2.93 13.99 -26.40
N SER A 208 -3.56 15.14 -26.61
CA SER A 208 -4.00 15.61 -27.95
C SER A 208 -2.85 16.11 -28.84
N SER A 209 -1.75 16.62 -28.26
CA SER A 209 -0.61 17.15 -29.01
C SER A 209 0.49 16.11 -29.21
N VAL A 210 0.79 15.79 -30.47
CA VAL A 210 1.87 14.82 -30.82
C VAL A 210 3.23 15.31 -30.33
N ALA A 211 3.58 16.58 -30.57
CA ALA A 211 4.88 17.13 -30.20
C ALA A 211 5.07 17.17 -28.68
N VAL A 212 4.05 17.60 -27.94
CA VAL A 212 4.10 17.67 -26.47
C VAL A 212 4.19 16.26 -25.86
N SER A 213 3.42 15.29 -26.38
CA SER A 213 3.48 13.89 -25.96
C SER A 213 4.86 13.28 -26.23
N TRP A 214 5.49 13.58 -27.37
CA TRP A 214 6.87 13.13 -27.67
C TRP A 214 7.90 13.77 -26.73
N ALA A 215 7.82 15.06 -26.48
CA ALA A 215 8.72 15.75 -25.54
C ALA A 215 8.57 15.17 -24.11
N LYS A 216 7.34 14.92 -23.67
CA LYS A 216 7.06 14.28 -22.38
C LYS A 216 7.60 12.84 -22.33
N LEU A 217 7.41 12.06 -23.39
CA LEU A 217 7.94 10.70 -23.46
C LEU A 217 9.47 10.67 -23.42
N LEU A 218 10.14 11.61 -24.13
CA LEU A 218 11.60 11.73 -24.08
C LEU A 218 12.07 12.08 -22.66
N TYR A 219 11.42 13.04 -22.00
CA TYR A 219 11.69 13.39 -20.61
C TYR A 219 11.52 12.17 -19.69
N TYR A 220 10.41 11.43 -19.81
CA TYR A 220 10.15 10.25 -18.98
C TYR A 220 11.19 9.13 -19.22
N ARG A 221 11.62 8.91 -20.48
CA ARG A 221 12.67 7.93 -20.82
C ARG A 221 14.03 8.33 -20.24
N ALA A 222 14.40 9.62 -20.37
CA ALA A 222 15.64 10.14 -19.80
C ALA A 222 15.62 10.02 -18.26
N PHE A 223 14.48 10.39 -17.63
CA PHE A 223 14.30 10.24 -16.21
C PHE A 223 14.38 8.77 -15.77
N ALA A 224 13.70 7.86 -16.45
CA ALA A 224 13.74 6.43 -16.16
C ALA A 224 15.16 5.84 -16.29
N CYS A 225 15.95 6.32 -17.24
CA CYS A 225 17.35 5.93 -17.38
C CYS A 225 18.17 6.40 -16.16
N MET A 226 18.07 7.66 -15.77
CA MET A 226 18.76 8.21 -14.59
C MET A 226 18.32 7.50 -13.30
N TYR A 227 17.01 7.28 -13.12
CA TYR A 227 16.44 6.54 -12.01
C TYR A 227 16.95 5.10 -11.97
N GLY A 228 17.04 4.46 -13.14
CA GLY A 228 17.58 3.12 -13.29
C GLY A 228 19.05 3.02 -12.90
N VAL A 229 19.89 4.00 -13.28
CA VAL A 229 21.30 4.07 -12.88
C VAL A 229 21.42 4.31 -11.38
N ALA A 230 20.68 5.29 -10.84
CA ALA A 230 20.75 5.64 -9.42
C ALA A 230 20.32 4.46 -8.52
N GLY A 231 19.19 3.81 -8.82
CA GLY A 231 18.70 2.67 -8.04
C GLY A 231 19.48 1.37 -8.33
N GLY A 232 19.76 1.12 -9.61
CA GLY A 232 20.35 -0.14 -10.04
C GLY A 232 21.83 -0.32 -9.66
N PHE A 233 22.63 0.72 -9.78
CA PHE A 233 24.07 0.62 -9.54
C PHE A 233 24.45 0.82 -8.06
N PHE A 234 23.81 1.76 -7.35
CA PHE A 234 24.27 2.17 -6.03
C PHE A 234 23.64 1.40 -4.87
N ALA A 235 22.45 0.80 -5.04
CA ALA A 235 21.86 -0.02 -3.99
C ALA A 235 22.42 -1.45 -4.00
N SER A 236 22.92 -1.95 -2.89
CA SER A 236 23.40 -3.34 -2.71
C SER A 236 22.24 -4.32 -2.56
N ARG A 237 21.17 -3.92 -1.90
CA ARG A 237 19.93 -4.68 -1.70
C ARG A 237 18.71 -3.83 -1.99
N VAL A 238 17.70 -4.46 -2.58
CA VAL A 238 16.43 -3.80 -2.90
C VAL A 238 15.30 -4.71 -2.50
N MET A 239 14.49 -4.24 -1.58
CA MET A 239 13.23 -4.82 -1.15
C MET A 239 12.08 -4.04 -1.79
N VAL A 240 10.98 -4.71 -2.07
CA VAL A 240 9.78 -4.12 -2.65
C VAL A 240 8.53 -4.66 -1.97
N ASN A 241 7.47 -3.88 -1.93
CA ASN A 241 6.25 -4.21 -1.21
C ASN A 241 5.34 -5.24 -1.89
N SER A 242 5.55 -5.51 -3.20
CA SER A 242 4.66 -6.41 -3.97
C SER A 242 5.35 -6.97 -5.20
N SER A 243 4.80 -8.05 -5.75
CA SER A 243 5.25 -8.59 -7.05
C SER A 243 5.02 -7.61 -8.20
N TRP A 244 3.97 -6.79 -8.13
CA TRP A 244 3.72 -5.71 -9.08
C TRP A 244 4.86 -4.68 -9.06
N THR A 245 5.22 -4.15 -7.87
CA THR A 245 6.35 -3.22 -7.70
C THR A 245 7.67 -3.87 -8.14
N ARG A 246 7.87 -5.17 -7.82
CA ARG A 246 9.05 -5.93 -8.27
C ARG A 246 9.19 -5.93 -9.79
N GLY A 247 8.10 -6.13 -10.51
CA GLY A 247 8.09 -6.10 -11.99
C GLY A 247 8.60 -4.77 -12.54
N HIS A 248 8.09 -3.65 -12.02
CA HIS A 248 8.50 -2.31 -12.43
C HIS A 248 9.96 -2.00 -12.09
N ILE A 249 10.38 -2.27 -10.85
CA ILE A 249 11.75 -2.00 -10.40
C ILE A 249 12.76 -2.90 -11.15
N ALA A 250 12.44 -4.18 -11.37
CA ALA A 250 13.32 -5.07 -12.14
C ALA A 250 13.51 -4.58 -13.59
N ALA A 251 12.43 -4.10 -14.22
CA ALA A 251 12.49 -3.57 -15.58
C ALA A 251 13.27 -2.25 -15.69
N LEU A 252 13.14 -1.36 -14.68
CA LEU A 252 13.73 -0.02 -14.68
C LEU A 252 15.18 -0.03 -14.19
N TRP A 253 15.49 -0.73 -13.11
CA TRP A 253 16.82 -0.68 -12.49
C TRP A 253 17.81 -1.70 -13.06
N ARG A 254 17.37 -2.66 -13.87
CA ARG A 254 18.19 -3.64 -14.62
C ARG A 254 19.36 -4.19 -13.81
N ARG A 255 19.09 -4.61 -12.59
CA ARG A 255 20.11 -5.14 -11.67
C ARG A 255 20.46 -6.59 -12.02
N SER A 256 21.70 -7.00 -11.70
CA SER A 256 22.12 -8.40 -11.75
C SER A 256 21.36 -9.27 -10.75
N ARG A 257 21.03 -8.71 -9.57
CA ARG A 257 20.19 -9.35 -8.57
C ARG A 257 18.80 -8.73 -8.60
N PRO A 258 17.72 -9.51 -8.82
CA PRO A 258 16.36 -8.99 -8.82
C PRO A 258 15.98 -8.47 -7.42
N PRO A 259 15.02 -7.51 -7.35
CA PRO A 259 14.47 -7.07 -6.07
C PRO A 259 13.77 -8.21 -5.33
N THR A 260 13.91 -8.25 -4.01
CA THR A 260 13.20 -9.22 -3.15
C THR A 260 11.87 -8.65 -2.72
N VAL A 261 10.79 -9.43 -2.84
CA VAL A 261 9.49 -9.05 -2.30
C VAL A 261 9.50 -9.27 -0.80
N VAL A 262 9.28 -8.20 -0.06
CA VAL A 262 9.05 -8.19 1.38
C VAL A 262 7.72 -7.49 1.59
N PHE A 263 6.65 -8.27 1.75
CA PHE A 263 5.31 -7.70 1.89
C PHE A 263 5.22 -6.78 3.11
N PRO A 264 4.46 -5.67 3.05
CA PRO A 264 4.26 -4.80 4.20
C PRO A 264 3.64 -5.55 5.39
N PRO A 265 4.01 -5.19 6.63
CA PRO A 265 3.44 -5.83 7.81
C PRO A 265 1.98 -5.44 7.97
N CYS A 266 1.09 -6.44 7.97
CA CYS A 266 -0.34 -6.26 8.26
C CYS A 266 -0.64 -6.85 9.62
N ASP A 267 -1.28 -6.06 10.48
CA ASP A 267 -1.74 -6.57 11.77
C ASP A 267 -3.09 -7.25 11.59
N THR A 268 -3.04 -8.54 11.35
CA THR A 268 -4.24 -9.35 11.13
C THR A 268 -4.76 -9.99 12.42
N SER A 269 -3.96 -10.01 13.47
CA SER A 269 -4.24 -10.77 14.69
C SER A 269 -5.57 -10.39 15.36
N GLU A 270 -5.82 -9.11 15.57
CA GLU A 270 -7.09 -8.65 16.12
C GLU A 270 -8.26 -8.85 15.16
N LEU A 271 -8.04 -8.70 13.85
CA LEU A 271 -9.08 -8.84 12.84
C LEU A 271 -9.49 -10.30 12.64
N GLU A 272 -8.58 -11.24 12.84
CA GLU A 272 -8.87 -12.68 12.77
C GLU A 272 -9.80 -13.16 13.88
N THR A 273 -9.96 -12.39 14.97
CA THR A 273 -10.92 -12.69 16.05
C THR A 273 -12.37 -12.38 15.66
N LEU A 274 -12.60 -11.57 14.62
CA LEU A 274 -13.93 -11.19 14.18
C LEU A 274 -14.70 -12.40 13.61
N PRO A 275 -16.04 -12.45 13.76
CA PRO A 275 -16.86 -13.55 13.27
C PRO A 275 -16.71 -13.76 11.76
N ILE A 276 -16.58 -15.00 11.33
CA ILE A 276 -16.48 -15.36 9.91
C ILE A 276 -17.82 -15.79 9.33
N ASN A 277 -18.73 -16.28 10.19
CA ASN A 277 -20.05 -16.77 9.77
C ASN A 277 -20.91 -15.67 9.14
N SER A 278 -21.80 -16.07 8.26
CA SER A 278 -22.68 -15.15 7.55
C SER A 278 -23.82 -14.60 8.38
N GLU A 279 -24.23 -15.31 9.46
CA GLU A 279 -25.44 -15.02 10.23
C GLU A 279 -25.39 -13.67 10.96
N GLY A 280 -24.19 -13.27 11.42
CA GLY A 280 -23.99 -11.98 12.12
C GLY A 280 -23.64 -10.79 11.22
N ARG A 281 -23.53 -10.98 9.89
CA ARG A 281 -23.10 -9.90 8.99
C ARG A 281 -24.26 -9.27 8.26
N GLU A 282 -24.22 -7.97 8.08
CA GLU A 282 -25.23 -7.18 7.38
C GLU A 282 -25.08 -7.30 5.86
N ARG A 283 -26.18 -7.03 5.13
CA ARG A 283 -26.15 -6.86 3.66
C ARG A 283 -25.53 -5.50 3.32
N CYS A 284 -24.24 -5.37 3.60
CA CYS A 284 -23.48 -4.14 3.49
C CYS A 284 -22.15 -4.38 2.76
N ALA A 285 -21.86 -3.51 1.81
CA ALA A 285 -20.55 -3.38 1.20
C ALA A 285 -19.80 -2.24 1.90
N LEU A 286 -18.60 -2.51 2.37
CA LEU A 286 -17.73 -1.56 3.07
C LEU A 286 -16.53 -1.20 2.21
N SER A 287 -16.27 0.08 2.07
CA SER A 287 -15.03 0.60 1.51
C SER A 287 -14.25 1.37 2.57
N VAL A 288 -12.96 1.10 2.67
CA VAL A 288 -12.07 1.79 3.61
C VAL A 288 -10.96 2.49 2.83
N GLY A 289 -10.90 3.83 2.95
CA GLY A 289 -9.88 4.62 2.27
C GLY A 289 -10.09 6.12 2.43
N GLN A 290 -9.02 6.90 2.31
CA GLN A 290 -9.11 8.36 2.37
C GLN A 290 -9.93 8.87 1.17
N PHE A 291 -10.61 10.01 1.33
CA PHE A 291 -11.37 10.66 0.25
C PHE A 291 -10.41 11.32 -0.75
N ARG A 292 -9.79 10.50 -1.59
CA ARG A 292 -8.83 10.91 -2.62
C ARG A 292 -9.26 10.41 -4.00
N PRO A 293 -8.91 11.13 -5.07
CA PRO A 293 -9.29 10.76 -6.44
C PRO A 293 -8.87 9.34 -6.83
N GLU A 294 -7.69 8.90 -6.41
CA GLU A 294 -7.14 7.59 -6.74
C GLU A 294 -7.91 6.40 -6.12
N LYS A 295 -8.69 6.65 -5.05
CA LYS A 295 -9.49 5.59 -4.41
C LYS A 295 -10.77 5.27 -5.19
N ASP A 296 -11.15 6.13 -6.13
CA ASP A 296 -12.27 5.96 -7.04
C ASP A 296 -13.59 5.51 -6.36
N HIS A 297 -13.99 6.28 -5.33
CA HIS A 297 -15.25 6.03 -4.63
C HIS A 297 -16.47 6.16 -5.56
N GLY A 298 -16.34 6.90 -6.66
CA GLY A 298 -17.37 7.01 -7.69
C GLY A 298 -17.70 5.66 -8.32
N LEU A 299 -16.70 4.84 -8.63
CA LEU A 299 -16.88 3.47 -9.14
C LEU A 299 -17.70 2.61 -8.18
N GLN A 300 -17.53 2.77 -6.87
CA GLN A 300 -18.28 2.03 -5.84
C GLN A 300 -19.76 2.40 -5.83
N VAL A 301 -20.05 3.71 -5.94
CA VAL A 301 -21.44 4.21 -6.02
C VAL A 301 -22.11 3.75 -7.33
N CYS A 302 -21.39 3.79 -8.45
CA CYS A 302 -21.87 3.25 -9.71
C CYS A 302 -22.15 1.74 -9.64
N ALA A 303 -21.30 0.98 -8.96
CA ALA A 303 -21.48 -0.45 -8.76
C ALA A 303 -22.73 -0.77 -7.93
N LEU A 304 -23.02 0.00 -6.86
CA LEU A 304 -24.25 -0.13 -6.09
C LEU A 304 -25.49 0.17 -6.94
N ALA A 305 -25.45 1.25 -7.72
CA ALA A 305 -26.56 1.61 -8.61
C ALA A 305 -26.82 0.51 -9.66
N THR A 306 -25.76 -0.08 -10.20
CA THR A 306 -25.84 -1.21 -11.14
C THR A 306 -26.40 -2.46 -10.49
N LEU A 307 -25.98 -2.79 -9.25
CA LEU A 307 -26.52 -3.91 -8.48
C LEU A 307 -28.03 -3.82 -8.29
N ARG A 308 -28.53 -2.63 -7.94
CA ARG A 308 -29.98 -2.40 -7.80
C ARG A 308 -30.75 -2.59 -9.13
N LYS A 309 -30.14 -2.23 -10.27
CA LYS A 309 -30.74 -2.48 -11.59
C LYS A 309 -30.81 -3.97 -11.89
N ILE A 310 -29.73 -4.72 -11.66
CA ILE A 310 -29.72 -6.18 -11.83
C ILE A 310 -30.86 -6.86 -11.06
N GLY A 311 -31.13 -6.41 -9.82
CA GLY A 311 -32.21 -6.97 -9.01
C GLY A 311 -33.63 -6.60 -9.49
N ARG A 312 -33.80 -5.49 -10.22
CA ARG A 312 -35.10 -5.03 -10.71
C ARG A 312 -35.46 -5.57 -12.11
N ASP A 313 -34.45 -5.78 -12.95
CA ASP A 313 -34.63 -6.22 -14.34
C ASP A 313 -34.91 -7.73 -14.45
N SER A 314 -34.89 -8.45 -13.32
CA SER A 314 -35.14 -9.88 -13.27
C SER A 314 -36.61 -10.14 -12.99
N ASP A 315 -37.29 -10.91 -13.85
CA ASP A 315 -38.73 -11.21 -13.87
C ASP A 315 -39.27 -11.90 -12.60
N GLY A 316 -39.09 -11.28 -11.41
CA GLY A 316 -39.71 -11.71 -10.14
C GLY A 316 -39.08 -12.93 -9.45
N GLU A 317 -38.20 -13.68 -10.11
CA GLU A 317 -37.51 -14.84 -9.54
C GLU A 317 -36.09 -14.52 -8.99
N SER A 318 -35.56 -13.33 -9.27
CA SER A 318 -34.22 -12.93 -8.84
C SER A 318 -34.22 -12.19 -7.50
N PRO A 319 -33.14 -12.32 -6.72
CA PRO A 319 -33.04 -11.69 -5.41
C PRO A 319 -33.06 -10.16 -5.53
N CYS A 320 -33.91 -9.52 -4.73
CA CYS A 320 -33.93 -8.06 -4.59
C CYS A 320 -32.67 -7.59 -3.85
N PHE A 321 -32.03 -6.51 -4.34
CA PHE A 321 -30.86 -5.89 -3.73
C PHE A 321 -31.15 -4.46 -3.22
N ASP A 322 -32.41 -4.05 -3.10
CA ASP A 322 -32.80 -2.72 -2.65
C ASP A 322 -32.43 -2.44 -1.19
N ASP A 323 -32.23 -3.46 -0.39
CA ASP A 323 -31.79 -3.40 1.01
C ASP A 323 -30.27 -3.34 1.18
N VAL A 324 -29.50 -3.57 0.13
CA VAL A 324 -28.03 -3.52 0.19
C VAL A 324 -27.56 -2.09 0.40
N ARG A 325 -26.66 -1.90 1.37
CA ARG A 325 -26.04 -0.59 1.67
C ARG A 325 -24.57 -0.57 1.25
N LEU A 326 -24.07 0.60 0.92
CA LEU A 326 -22.65 0.90 0.73
C LEU A 326 -22.21 1.86 1.85
N VAL A 327 -21.22 1.47 2.62
CA VAL A 327 -20.59 2.32 3.63
C VAL A 327 -19.18 2.67 3.17
N ILE A 328 -18.90 3.97 3.07
CA ILE A 328 -17.58 4.49 2.68
C ILE A 328 -16.95 5.14 3.90
N LEU A 329 -15.99 4.44 4.49
CA LEU A 329 -15.18 4.94 5.60
C LEU A 329 -13.94 5.63 5.08
N GLY A 330 -13.71 6.89 5.48
CA GLY A 330 -12.54 7.59 4.98
C GLY A 330 -12.05 8.74 5.84
N GLY A 331 -10.72 8.98 5.78
CA GLY A 331 -10.12 10.18 6.30
C GLY A 331 -10.34 11.36 5.35
N CYS A 332 -10.72 12.53 5.92
CA CYS A 332 -10.83 13.80 5.24
C CYS A 332 -9.97 14.82 6.01
N ARG A 333 -8.82 15.22 5.43
CA ARG A 333 -7.80 16.02 6.12
C ARG A 333 -7.73 17.47 5.66
N ASN A 334 -8.16 17.73 4.44
CA ASN A 334 -8.07 19.03 3.78
C ASN A 334 -9.28 19.26 2.86
N ASP A 335 -9.31 20.42 2.22
CA ASP A 335 -10.40 20.81 1.33
C ASP A 335 -10.46 19.98 0.05
N ASP A 336 -9.33 19.46 -0.45
CA ASP A 336 -9.31 18.59 -1.62
C ASP A 336 -9.98 17.25 -1.31
N ASP A 337 -9.66 16.64 -0.14
CA ASP A 337 -10.33 15.42 0.34
C ASP A 337 -11.84 15.67 0.50
N ARG A 338 -12.23 16.85 1.03
CA ARG A 338 -13.64 17.27 1.17
C ARG A 338 -14.34 17.42 -0.17
N ALA A 339 -13.66 17.98 -1.17
CA ALA A 339 -14.21 18.12 -2.52
C ALA A 339 -14.46 16.74 -3.17
N VAL A 340 -13.63 15.75 -2.92
CA VAL A 340 -13.87 14.36 -3.38
C VAL A 340 -15.10 13.77 -2.69
N LEU A 341 -15.23 13.94 -1.36
CA LEU A 341 -16.39 13.48 -0.60
C LEU A 341 -17.69 14.07 -1.17
N GLU A 342 -17.75 15.41 -1.37
CA GLU A 342 -18.95 16.07 -1.85
C GLU A 342 -19.30 15.68 -3.30
N ARG A 343 -18.32 15.51 -4.18
CA ARG A 343 -18.56 14.96 -5.53
C ARG A 343 -19.13 13.54 -5.47
N THR A 344 -18.65 12.71 -4.56
CA THR A 344 -19.15 11.34 -4.41
C THR A 344 -20.58 11.32 -3.86
N ARG A 345 -20.92 12.24 -2.94
CA ARG A 345 -22.29 12.44 -2.44
C ARG A 345 -23.25 12.88 -3.56
N SER A 346 -22.85 13.88 -4.35
CA SER A 346 -23.64 14.34 -5.49
C SER A 346 -23.91 13.22 -6.48
N LEU A 347 -22.87 12.40 -6.81
CA LEU A 347 -23.03 11.24 -7.68
C LEU A 347 -24.04 10.22 -7.13
N ALA A 348 -24.06 9.99 -5.81
CA ALA A 348 -25.04 9.09 -5.20
C ALA A 348 -26.48 9.62 -5.34
N VAL A 349 -26.68 10.94 -5.27
CA VAL A 349 -27.98 11.60 -5.51
C VAL A 349 -28.37 11.45 -6.98
N ASP A 350 -27.45 11.76 -7.91
CA ASP A 350 -27.70 11.71 -9.35
C ASP A 350 -28.08 10.30 -9.84
N LEU A 351 -27.50 9.28 -9.21
CA LEU A 351 -27.79 7.86 -9.51
C LEU A 351 -29.00 7.31 -8.73
N GLY A 352 -29.63 8.10 -7.85
CA GLY A 352 -30.80 7.69 -7.08
C GLY A 352 -30.53 6.59 -6.05
N VAL A 353 -29.33 6.59 -5.45
CA VAL A 353 -28.89 5.60 -4.43
C VAL A 353 -28.44 6.25 -3.12
N SER A 354 -28.67 7.56 -2.96
CA SER A 354 -28.20 8.31 -1.79
C SER A 354 -28.79 7.79 -0.45
N ASP A 355 -29.98 7.18 -0.48
CA ASP A 355 -30.63 6.52 0.65
C ASP A 355 -29.91 5.24 1.11
N ARG A 356 -28.97 4.73 0.32
CA ARG A 356 -28.24 3.48 0.54
C ARG A 356 -26.73 3.68 0.65
N VAL A 357 -26.24 4.91 0.58
CA VAL A 357 -24.82 5.23 0.72
C VAL A 357 -24.61 6.02 2.00
N GLU A 358 -23.80 5.46 2.91
CA GLU A 358 -23.40 6.08 4.16
C GLU A 358 -21.91 6.50 4.08
N PHE A 359 -21.62 7.73 4.51
CA PHE A 359 -20.27 8.27 4.55
C PHE A 359 -19.84 8.47 5.99
N VAL A 360 -18.85 7.70 6.42
CA VAL A 360 -18.28 7.77 7.78
C VAL A 360 -16.92 8.44 7.69
N VAL A 361 -16.82 9.66 8.22
CA VAL A 361 -15.63 10.52 8.06
C VAL A 361 -14.83 10.56 9.35
N ASN A 362 -13.53 10.27 9.28
CA ASN A 362 -12.60 10.34 10.41
C ASN A 362 -13.02 9.50 11.63
N CYS A 363 -13.54 8.30 11.38
CA CYS A 363 -13.95 7.37 12.45
C CYS A 363 -12.77 6.91 13.33
N SER A 364 -13.09 6.44 14.53
CA SER A 364 -12.14 5.79 15.42
C SER A 364 -11.74 4.40 14.90
N PHE A 365 -10.66 3.84 15.46
CA PHE A 365 -10.26 2.46 15.11
C PHE A 365 -11.28 1.43 15.57
N ASP A 366 -11.88 1.64 16.73
CA ASP A 366 -12.92 0.73 17.27
C ASP A 366 -14.16 0.73 16.37
N GLU A 367 -14.57 1.90 15.88
CA GLU A 367 -15.67 2.03 14.92
C GLU A 367 -15.33 1.36 13.58
N LEU A 368 -14.10 1.54 13.08
CA LEU A 368 -13.62 0.82 11.89
C LEU A 368 -13.67 -0.70 12.12
N LYS A 369 -13.19 -1.20 13.25
CA LYS A 369 -13.20 -2.61 13.61
C LYS A 369 -14.64 -3.16 13.70
N ALA A 370 -15.55 -2.38 14.25
CA ALA A 370 -16.98 -2.74 14.30
C ALA A 370 -17.55 -2.89 12.88
N TRP A 371 -17.26 -1.96 11.96
CA TRP A 371 -17.69 -2.06 10.58
C TRP A 371 -17.09 -3.26 9.84
N LEU A 372 -15.80 -3.55 10.05
CA LEU A 372 -15.12 -4.74 9.48
C LEU A 372 -15.77 -6.04 9.96
N GLY A 373 -16.27 -6.08 11.20
CA GLY A 373 -17.00 -7.23 11.75
C GLY A 373 -18.43 -7.38 11.22
N ARG A 374 -19.09 -6.28 10.85
CA ARG A 374 -20.52 -6.25 10.45
C ARG A 374 -20.72 -6.41 8.95
N ALA A 375 -19.88 -5.81 8.11
CA ALA A 375 -20.06 -5.80 6.66
C ALA A 375 -19.77 -7.18 6.04
N SER A 376 -20.55 -7.54 5.01
CA SER A 376 -20.39 -8.80 4.29
C SER A 376 -19.37 -8.75 3.18
N VAL A 377 -19.25 -7.60 2.51
CA VAL A 377 -18.39 -7.39 1.33
C VAL A 377 -17.43 -6.24 1.59
N GLY A 378 -16.16 -6.44 1.25
CA GLY A 378 -15.15 -5.38 1.22
C GLY A 378 -14.91 -4.91 -0.21
N LEU A 379 -15.01 -3.60 -0.47
CA LEU A 379 -14.76 -3.01 -1.79
C LEU A 379 -13.45 -2.23 -1.80
N HIS A 380 -12.63 -2.48 -2.82
CA HIS A 380 -11.42 -1.73 -3.09
C HIS A 380 -11.31 -1.43 -4.59
N THR A 381 -11.42 -0.16 -4.96
CA THR A 381 -11.56 0.27 -6.37
C THR A 381 -10.35 1.01 -6.93
N MET A 382 -9.29 1.20 -6.15
CA MET A 382 -8.09 1.90 -6.61
C MET A 382 -7.39 1.14 -7.73
N TRP A 383 -7.27 1.78 -8.88
CA TRP A 383 -6.46 1.27 -9.99
C TRP A 383 -4.97 1.29 -9.63
N ASN A 384 -4.28 0.20 -9.90
CA ASN A 384 -2.84 0.03 -9.61
C ASN A 384 -2.45 0.32 -8.15
N GLU A 385 -3.29 -0.10 -7.18
CA GLU A 385 -2.86 -0.11 -5.78
C GLU A 385 -1.54 -0.87 -5.65
N HIS A 386 -0.55 -0.26 -5.00
CA HIS A 386 0.81 -0.79 -4.99
C HIS A 386 0.95 -2.10 -4.23
N PHE A 387 0.26 -2.23 -3.11
CA PHE A 387 0.09 -3.46 -2.36
C PHE A 387 -1.38 -3.65 -1.97
N GLY A 388 -1.91 -2.86 -1.02
CA GLY A 388 -3.30 -2.93 -0.58
C GLY A 388 -3.46 -3.52 0.82
N ILE A 389 -2.86 -2.87 1.84
CA ILE A 389 -3.00 -3.29 3.25
C ILE A 389 -4.49 -3.42 3.62
N GLY A 390 -5.35 -2.46 3.24
CA GLY A 390 -6.77 -2.51 3.52
C GLY A 390 -7.49 -3.71 2.89
N VAL A 391 -7.01 -4.23 1.74
CA VAL A 391 -7.53 -5.47 1.14
C VAL A 391 -7.20 -6.66 2.03
N VAL A 392 -5.97 -6.74 2.53
CA VAL A 392 -5.55 -7.79 3.49
C VAL A 392 -6.36 -7.71 4.78
N GLU A 393 -6.56 -6.50 5.32
CA GLU A 393 -7.34 -6.29 6.55
C GLU A 393 -8.81 -6.70 6.39
N MET A 394 -9.45 -6.36 5.26
CA MET A 394 -10.80 -6.82 4.95
C MET A 394 -10.89 -8.36 4.85
N MET A 395 -9.92 -9.01 4.23
CA MET A 395 -9.83 -10.47 4.15
C MET A 395 -9.62 -11.10 5.54
N ALA A 396 -8.71 -10.56 6.34
CA ALA A 396 -8.46 -11.01 7.71
C ALA A 396 -9.71 -10.88 8.59
N ALA A 397 -10.46 -9.79 8.42
CA ALA A 397 -11.74 -9.57 9.10
C ALA A 397 -12.85 -10.54 8.66
N GLY A 398 -12.63 -11.38 7.64
CA GLY A 398 -13.60 -12.36 7.16
C GLY A 398 -14.68 -11.77 6.26
N MET A 399 -14.38 -10.71 5.52
CA MET A 399 -15.25 -10.18 4.47
C MET A 399 -14.96 -10.88 3.14
N VAL A 400 -15.96 -10.99 2.26
CA VAL A 400 -15.70 -11.31 0.86
C VAL A 400 -15.18 -10.07 0.18
N THR A 401 -13.92 -10.07 -0.20
CA THR A 401 -13.27 -8.87 -0.74
C THR A 401 -13.35 -8.84 -2.26
N ILE A 402 -13.77 -7.69 -2.81
CA ILE A 402 -13.81 -7.43 -4.25
C ILE A 402 -12.83 -6.27 -4.51
N ALA A 403 -11.71 -6.57 -5.14
CA ALA A 403 -10.65 -5.60 -5.40
C ALA A 403 -10.50 -5.29 -6.88
N HIS A 404 -9.88 -4.16 -7.20
CA HIS A 404 -9.58 -3.82 -8.60
C HIS A 404 -8.60 -4.83 -9.21
N ARG A 405 -8.87 -5.27 -10.46
CA ARG A 405 -8.05 -6.27 -11.20
C ARG A 405 -6.75 -5.67 -11.70
N SER A 406 -5.98 -5.06 -10.79
CA SER A 406 -4.68 -4.47 -11.09
C SER A 406 -3.81 -4.37 -9.83
N GLY A 407 -2.54 -4.01 -10.01
CA GLY A 407 -1.62 -3.73 -8.92
C GLY A 407 -1.34 -4.91 -8.00
N GLY A 408 -1.00 -4.62 -6.77
CA GLY A 408 -0.72 -5.59 -5.71
C GLY A 408 -1.92 -6.49 -5.38
N PRO A 409 -3.16 -5.97 -5.29
CA PRO A 409 -4.32 -6.82 -5.04
C PRO A 409 -4.46 -7.98 -6.03
N ALA A 410 -4.29 -7.72 -7.33
CA ALA A 410 -4.39 -8.75 -8.37
C ALA A 410 -3.15 -9.65 -8.44
N ALA A 411 -1.97 -9.09 -8.14
CA ALA A 411 -0.71 -9.83 -8.28
C ALA A 411 -0.42 -10.75 -7.09
N ASP A 412 -0.83 -10.37 -5.88
CA ASP A 412 -0.36 -11.02 -4.65
C ASP A 412 -1.47 -11.39 -3.66
N ILE A 413 -2.56 -10.59 -3.56
CA ILE A 413 -3.49 -10.68 -2.43
C ILE A 413 -4.70 -11.53 -2.77
N VAL A 414 -5.48 -11.11 -3.78
CA VAL A 414 -6.71 -11.79 -4.21
C VAL A 414 -6.35 -12.85 -5.26
N VAL A 415 -5.58 -13.82 -4.83
CA VAL A 415 -5.13 -14.96 -5.66
C VAL A 415 -5.64 -16.26 -5.04
N PRO A 416 -6.01 -17.26 -5.84
CA PRO A 416 -6.44 -18.55 -5.29
C PRO A 416 -5.37 -19.17 -4.40
N LEU A 417 -5.80 -19.91 -3.38
CA LEU A 417 -4.92 -20.75 -2.58
C LEU A 417 -4.34 -21.90 -3.43
N PRO A 418 -3.24 -22.54 -3.00
CA PRO A 418 -2.64 -23.66 -3.74
C PRO A 418 -3.60 -24.85 -4.00
N ASP A 419 -4.64 -25.00 -3.19
CA ASP A 419 -5.68 -26.01 -3.33
C ASP A 419 -6.85 -25.59 -4.26
N GLY A 420 -6.75 -24.41 -4.88
CA GLY A 420 -7.72 -23.86 -5.81
C GLY A 420 -8.87 -23.08 -5.17
N ARG A 421 -8.96 -22.99 -3.83
CA ARG A 421 -9.99 -22.18 -3.16
C ARG A 421 -9.80 -20.70 -3.49
N ILE A 422 -10.90 -20.03 -3.92
CA ILE A 422 -10.90 -18.60 -4.21
C ILE A 422 -10.91 -17.79 -2.91
N THR A 423 -10.14 -16.69 -2.89
CA THR A 423 -9.94 -15.85 -1.70
C THR A 423 -10.71 -14.53 -1.75
N GLY A 424 -11.33 -14.21 -2.89
CA GLY A 424 -12.06 -12.99 -3.17
C GLY A 424 -12.31 -12.84 -4.66
N PHE A 425 -12.73 -11.66 -5.10
CA PHE A 425 -13.03 -11.35 -6.49
C PHE A 425 -12.18 -10.17 -7.00
N LEU A 426 -11.94 -10.17 -8.30
CA LEU A 426 -11.30 -9.07 -9.01
C LEU A 426 -12.26 -8.49 -10.05
N ALA A 427 -12.39 -7.16 -10.07
CA ALA A 427 -13.29 -6.42 -10.97
C ALA A 427 -12.65 -5.12 -11.45
N GLU A 428 -13.12 -4.58 -12.59
CA GLU A 428 -12.64 -3.31 -13.16
C GLU A 428 -13.79 -2.34 -13.41
N THR A 429 -14.97 -2.86 -13.79
CA THR A 429 -16.12 -2.06 -14.17
C THR A 429 -17.22 -2.08 -13.12
N PRO A 430 -18.13 -1.07 -13.08
CA PRO A 430 -19.29 -1.09 -12.19
C PRO A 430 -20.12 -2.36 -12.32
N GLN A 431 -20.23 -2.90 -13.54
CA GLN A 431 -20.96 -4.12 -13.84
C GLN A 431 -20.31 -5.34 -13.17
N GLU A 432 -18.99 -5.53 -13.32
CA GLU A 432 -18.26 -6.64 -12.69
C GLU A 432 -18.30 -6.59 -11.16
N TYR A 433 -18.18 -5.37 -10.56
CA TYR A 433 -18.34 -5.19 -9.12
C TYR A 433 -19.76 -5.55 -8.66
N ALA A 434 -20.79 -5.13 -9.42
CA ALA A 434 -22.18 -5.44 -9.11
C ALA A 434 -22.46 -6.96 -9.20
N GLU A 435 -21.96 -7.64 -10.22
CA GLU A 435 -22.09 -9.10 -10.38
C GLU A 435 -21.40 -9.88 -9.26
N ALA A 436 -20.19 -9.42 -8.84
CA ALA A 436 -19.50 -10.02 -7.71
C ALA A 436 -20.27 -9.83 -6.39
N MET A 437 -20.82 -8.61 -6.15
CA MET A 437 -21.68 -8.35 -5.00
C MET A 437 -22.97 -9.18 -5.05
N ALA A 438 -23.61 -9.31 -6.22
CA ALA A 438 -24.81 -10.11 -6.40
C ALA A 438 -24.60 -11.57 -5.99
N LYS A 439 -23.45 -12.18 -6.34
CA LYS A 439 -23.10 -13.54 -5.92
C LYS A 439 -23.13 -13.71 -4.40
N VAL A 440 -22.60 -12.72 -3.66
CA VAL A 440 -22.51 -12.77 -2.20
C VAL A 440 -23.88 -12.50 -1.54
N PHE A 441 -24.62 -11.51 -2.06
CA PHE A 441 -25.88 -11.10 -1.42
C PHE A 441 -27.09 -11.99 -1.80
N SER A 442 -27.03 -12.75 -2.91
CA SER A 442 -28.08 -13.70 -3.30
C SER A 442 -28.21 -14.88 -2.33
N GLU A 443 -27.12 -15.33 -1.73
CA GLU A 443 -27.13 -16.40 -0.72
C GLU A 443 -27.94 -16.03 0.54
N LYS A 444 -27.74 -14.81 1.05
CA LYS A 444 -28.44 -14.35 2.27
C LYS A 444 -29.96 -14.22 2.09
N GLY A 445 -30.41 -13.91 0.89
CA GLY A 445 -31.84 -13.85 0.58
C GLY A 445 -32.55 -15.20 0.77
N ARG A 446 -31.91 -16.29 0.36
CA ARG A 446 -32.47 -17.64 0.51
C ARG A 446 -32.58 -18.10 1.96
N THR A 447 -31.58 -17.81 2.79
CA THR A 447 -31.58 -18.21 4.21
C THR A 447 -32.61 -17.41 5.02
N GLN A 448 -32.81 -16.13 4.75
CA GLN A 448 -33.82 -15.31 5.43
C GLN A 448 -35.26 -15.68 5.01
N THR A 449 -35.47 -16.03 3.76
CA THR A 449 -36.80 -16.48 3.28
C THR A 449 -37.18 -17.82 3.90
N MET A 450 -36.25 -18.76 4.06
CA MET A 450 -36.49 -20.01 4.80
C MET A 450 -36.74 -19.79 6.30
N ALA A 451 -35.98 -18.87 6.93
CA ALA A 451 -36.18 -18.53 8.35
C ALA A 451 -37.50 -17.80 8.61
N ALA A 452 -37.92 -16.93 7.69
CA ALA A 452 -39.22 -16.24 7.79
C ALA A 452 -40.42 -17.19 7.60
N THR A 453 -40.25 -18.26 6.81
CA THR A 453 -41.30 -19.29 6.62
C THR A 453 -41.42 -20.23 7.81
N VAL A 454 -40.35 -20.42 8.60
CA VAL A 454 -40.35 -21.25 9.82
C VAL A 454 -40.66 -20.42 11.10
N GLY A 455 -40.50 -19.10 11.08
CA GLY A 455 -40.63 -18.19 12.23
C GLY A 455 -41.99 -17.55 12.46
N SER A 456 -43.02 -17.88 11.64
CA SER A 456 -44.41 -17.32 11.78
C SER A 456 -45.23 -17.93 12.91
N SER A 457 -44.61 -18.66 13.84
CA SER A 457 -45.31 -19.17 15.04
C SER A 457 -44.48 -18.96 16.31
N ARG A 458 -44.39 -17.73 16.79
CA ARG A 458 -44.34 -17.38 18.23
C ARG A 458 -44.15 -15.88 18.41
N ALA A 459 -45.23 -15.25 18.89
CA ALA A 459 -45.25 -13.86 19.36
C ALA A 459 -44.79 -13.80 20.82
N GLY A 460 -44.26 -12.64 21.20
CA GLY A 460 -44.50 -12.07 22.55
C GLY A 460 -43.25 -11.72 23.35
N GLY A 461 -43.07 -10.46 23.60
CA GLY A 461 -42.81 -9.94 24.99
C GLY A 461 -41.41 -9.41 25.27
N ASP A 462 -41.36 -8.11 25.36
CA ASP A 462 -40.85 -7.24 26.46
C ASP A 462 -39.38 -6.85 26.65
N GLN A 463 -39.24 -5.53 26.55
CA GLN A 463 -38.54 -4.56 27.42
C GLN A 463 -37.02 -4.43 27.47
N LEU A 464 -36.64 -3.19 27.13
CA LEU A 464 -35.37 -2.50 27.42
C LEU A 464 -35.19 -2.28 28.95
N PRO A 465 -33.97 -2.04 29.44
CA PRO A 465 -33.73 -0.72 30.00
C PRO A 465 -32.45 0.00 29.55
N GLU A 466 -32.59 1.32 29.65
CA GLU A 466 -31.62 2.41 29.50
C GLU A 466 -30.60 2.44 30.66
N GLY A 467 -29.51 3.20 30.42
CA GLY A 467 -28.65 3.80 31.45
C GLY A 467 -27.19 3.87 31.04
N GLU A 468 -26.78 5.04 30.57
CA GLU A 468 -25.81 6.03 31.12
C GLU A 468 -24.42 5.48 31.49
N ASP A 469 -23.33 6.03 31.13
CA ASP A 469 -22.66 7.31 31.03
C ASP A 469 -21.19 7.14 30.64
N ASP A 470 -20.74 7.99 29.77
CA ASP A 470 -19.52 8.83 29.64
C ASP A 470 -18.10 8.37 30.03
N GLU A 471 -17.28 8.86 29.17
CA GLU A 471 -15.91 9.41 29.24
C GLU A 471 -14.73 8.60 28.71
N ALA A 472 -14.19 9.16 27.63
CA ALA A 472 -12.79 9.35 27.30
C ALA A 472 -11.89 8.15 27.02
N VAL A 473 -11.79 7.78 25.75
CA VAL A 473 -10.48 7.47 25.13
C VAL A 473 -10.48 7.95 23.67
N GLN A 474 -10.06 9.17 23.46
CA GLN A 474 -9.56 9.65 22.16
C GLN A 474 -8.24 8.97 21.86
N GLY A 475 -8.13 8.26 20.75
CA GLY A 475 -6.84 8.07 20.13
C GLY A 475 -6.42 6.70 19.63
N LYS A 476 -7.28 5.96 18.94
CA LYS A 476 -6.83 4.90 18.04
C LYS A 476 -7.53 5.09 16.70
N GLY A 477 -7.10 6.11 15.96
CA GLY A 477 -7.67 6.47 14.68
C GLY A 477 -6.69 6.29 13.54
N LEU A 478 -7.14 5.64 12.50
CA LEU A 478 -6.63 5.66 11.12
C LEU A 478 -5.15 5.32 10.91
N ALA A 479 -4.78 4.08 11.10
CA ALA A 479 -3.54 3.51 10.58
C ALA A 479 -3.67 3.00 9.13
N LEU A 480 -4.80 3.22 8.48
CA LEU A 480 -5.05 2.76 7.12
C LEU A 480 -4.60 3.80 6.09
N GLN A 481 -3.45 3.56 5.52
CA GLN A 481 -2.98 4.14 4.26
C GLN A 481 -2.68 5.65 4.22
N GLN A 482 -1.57 6.04 4.77
CA GLN A 482 -0.83 7.18 4.25
C GLN A 482 0.34 6.68 3.40
N GLN A 483 0.07 6.16 2.22
CA GLN A 483 1.13 6.01 1.24
C GLN A 483 1.46 7.38 0.63
N GLN A 484 2.73 7.68 0.64
CA GLN A 484 3.34 8.82 0.00
C GLN A 484 2.87 8.94 -1.45
N GLN A 485 1.98 9.84 -1.72
CA GLN A 485 1.81 10.53 -2.99
C GLN A 485 1.83 12.02 -2.71
N GLN A 486 2.96 12.50 -2.22
CA GLN A 486 3.32 13.92 -2.29
C GLN A 486 4.05 14.21 -3.59
N VAL A 487 3.53 13.70 -4.70
CA VAL A 487 3.98 14.10 -6.03
C VAL A 487 2.74 14.30 -6.87
N GLU A 488 2.40 15.55 -7.05
CA GLU A 488 1.40 16.10 -7.97
C GLU A 488 0.17 16.74 -7.30
N GLY A 489 0.38 18.00 -6.94
CA GLY A 489 -0.69 18.95 -6.74
C GLY A 489 -0.51 20.07 -7.75
N GLY A 490 -1.54 20.37 -8.48
CA GLY A 490 -1.61 21.61 -9.24
C GLY A 490 -2.24 21.48 -10.62
N GLY A 491 -3.40 22.08 -10.77
CA GLY A 491 -3.97 22.39 -12.07
C GLY A 491 -5.47 22.17 -12.15
N SER A 492 -6.17 23.25 -11.94
CA SER A 492 -7.62 23.46 -11.99
C SER A 492 -8.24 23.23 -13.37
N ASN A 493 -9.55 22.88 -13.32
CA ASN A 493 -10.68 23.28 -14.18
C ASN A 493 -10.57 23.10 -15.70
N ASP A 494 -11.44 22.31 -16.31
CA ASP A 494 -12.72 22.78 -16.86
C ASP A 494 -13.46 21.63 -17.57
N ALA A 495 -14.76 21.66 -17.39
CA ALA A 495 -15.73 20.78 -18.00
C ALA A 495 -15.99 21.19 -19.47
N ARG A 496 -16.33 20.19 -20.31
CA ARG A 496 -17.49 20.15 -21.19
C ARG A 496 -17.34 19.11 -22.30
N ASP A 497 -18.33 18.26 -22.33
CA ASP A 497 -19.27 17.91 -23.40
C ASP A 497 -18.75 17.38 -24.74
N GLY A 498 -19.42 16.32 -25.24
CA GLY A 498 -19.45 15.92 -26.65
C GLY A 498 -19.15 14.44 -26.89
N GLY A 499 -20.05 13.68 -27.01
CA GLY A 499 -20.82 12.68 -27.60
C GLY A 499 -20.37 12.20 -28.99
N GLU A 500 -20.91 11.00 -29.30
CA GLU A 500 -21.18 10.39 -30.60
C GLU A 500 -20.27 9.31 -31.14
N ASN A 501 -20.83 8.11 -31.14
CA ASN A 501 -21.08 7.15 -32.24
C ASN A 501 -19.93 6.68 -33.16
N ALA A 502 -19.83 5.33 -33.24
CA ALA A 502 -19.84 4.56 -34.50
C ALA A 502 -19.88 3.07 -34.19
N GLU A 503 -20.92 2.44 -34.42
CA GLU A 503 -21.40 1.43 -35.40
C GLU A 503 -20.43 0.34 -35.84
N GLN A 504 -20.87 -0.88 -35.52
CA GLN A 504 -21.10 -2.09 -36.33
C GLN A 504 -20.01 -2.64 -37.24
N GLN A 505 -19.71 -3.94 -37.03
CA GLN A 505 -19.97 -4.94 -38.10
C GLN A 505 -20.08 -6.36 -37.52
N LYS A 506 -21.20 -7.00 -37.91
CA LYS A 506 -21.53 -8.42 -37.79
C LYS A 506 -20.67 -9.30 -38.69
N GLN A 507 -20.36 -10.51 -38.26
CA GLN A 507 -20.38 -11.66 -39.15
C GLN A 507 -20.91 -12.90 -38.41
N GLU A 508 -21.92 -13.49 -39.01
CA GLU A 508 -22.60 -14.73 -38.65
C GLU A 508 -21.80 -15.94 -39.16
N GLY A 509 -21.91 -17.06 -38.48
CA GLY A 509 -21.45 -18.35 -39.00
C GLY A 509 -21.70 -19.48 -38.00
N GLY A 510 -22.71 -20.26 -38.26
CA GLY A 510 -23.37 -21.25 -37.41
C GLY A 510 -22.54 -22.52 -37.08
N GLY A 511 -22.97 -23.19 -36.01
CA GLY A 511 -22.53 -24.50 -35.53
C GLY A 511 -23.27 -24.80 -34.23
N GLY A 512 -24.55 -25.22 -34.36
CA GLY A 512 -25.34 -25.58 -33.21
C GLY A 512 -25.31 -27.09 -33.00
N GLY A 513 -25.28 -27.53 -31.75
CA GLY A 513 -25.78 -28.84 -31.37
C GLY A 513 -25.07 -29.56 -30.23
N GLU A 514 -23.79 -29.32 -29.93
CA GLU A 514 -23.09 -30.05 -28.88
C GLU A 514 -22.65 -29.20 -27.66
N GLU A 515 -22.77 -27.87 -27.75
CA GLU A 515 -22.46 -26.94 -26.64
C GLU A 515 -23.58 -26.78 -25.60
N GLU A 516 -24.79 -27.19 -25.90
CA GLU A 516 -25.95 -26.98 -25.03
C GLU A 516 -26.09 -28.04 -23.92
N VAL A 517 -25.54 -29.23 -24.11
CA VAL A 517 -25.52 -30.30 -23.10
C VAL A 517 -24.43 -30.05 -22.06
N GLY A 518 -23.26 -29.53 -22.45
CA GLY A 518 -22.17 -29.16 -21.53
C GLY A 518 -22.51 -27.97 -20.63
N ARG A 519 -23.30 -26.99 -21.11
CA ARG A 519 -23.74 -25.83 -20.33
C ARG A 519 -24.85 -26.12 -19.32
N GLN A 520 -25.58 -27.22 -19.46
CA GLN A 520 -26.59 -27.63 -18.48
C GLN A 520 -26.01 -28.47 -17.33
N GLU A 521 -24.89 -29.14 -17.52
CA GLU A 521 -24.18 -29.84 -16.44
C GLU A 521 -23.32 -28.91 -15.59
N GLU A 522 -22.71 -27.85 -16.14
CA GLU A 522 -22.04 -26.80 -15.38
C GLU A 522 -22.98 -25.96 -14.49
N ARG A 523 -24.27 -25.92 -14.79
CA ARG A 523 -25.29 -25.24 -13.97
C ARG A 523 -25.76 -26.03 -12.74
N ARG A 524 -25.34 -27.26 -12.57
CA ARG A 524 -25.83 -28.20 -11.51
C ARG A 524 -24.90 -28.36 -10.31
N GLY A 525 -23.82 -27.60 -10.10
CA GLY A 525 -22.92 -28.07 -9.07
C GLY A 525 -21.99 -27.14 -8.31
N CYS A 526 -22.15 -25.84 -8.32
CA CYS A 526 -21.43 -25.04 -7.32
C CYS A 526 -22.38 -24.01 -6.72
N VAL A 527 -23.05 -24.40 -5.64
CA VAL A 527 -23.61 -23.42 -4.71
C VAL A 527 -22.42 -22.63 -4.20
N PHE A 528 -22.32 -21.38 -4.64
CA PHE A 528 -21.28 -20.45 -4.20
C PHE A 528 -21.44 -20.26 -2.68
N ALA A 529 -20.52 -20.82 -1.88
CA ALA A 529 -20.51 -20.65 -0.43
C ALA A 529 -19.64 -19.44 -0.06
N SER A 530 -20.25 -18.28 0.20
CA SER A 530 -19.54 -17.05 0.59
C SER A 530 -18.66 -17.26 1.83
N GLU A 531 -19.07 -18.16 2.73
CA GLU A 531 -18.29 -18.54 3.91
C GLU A 531 -16.98 -19.24 3.55
N ALA A 532 -16.99 -20.12 2.54
CA ALA A 532 -15.77 -20.77 2.06
C ALA A 532 -14.77 -19.74 1.53
N VAL A 533 -15.25 -18.71 0.81
CA VAL A 533 -14.40 -17.60 0.33
C VAL A 533 -13.85 -16.77 1.48
N ARG A 534 -14.63 -16.51 2.52
CA ARG A 534 -14.17 -15.79 3.72
C ARG A 534 -13.10 -16.56 4.48
N VAL A 535 -13.28 -17.88 4.66
CA VAL A 535 -12.28 -18.74 5.29
C VAL A 535 -11.00 -18.75 4.48
N ALA A 536 -11.07 -18.96 3.17
CA ALA A 536 -9.91 -18.96 2.28
C ALA A 536 -9.22 -17.57 2.24
N GLY A 537 -10.01 -16.49 2.23
CA GLY A 537 -9.50 -15.12 2.29
C GLY A 537 -8.71 -14.86 3.57
N ARG A 538 -9.28 -15.20 4.74
CA ARG A 538 -8.60 -15.06 6.03
C ARG A 538 -7.32 -15.90 6.11
N GLU A 539 -7.35 -17.13 5.63
CA GLU A 539 -6.16 -17.98 5.54
C GLU A 539 -5.08 -17.34 4.66
N SER A 540 -5.46 -16.80 3.50
CA SER A 540 -4.56 -16.09 2.59
C SER A 540 -3.96 -14.83 3.23
N ALA A 541 -4.73 -14.09 4.03
CA ALA A 541 -4.27 -12.85 4.69
C ALA A 541 -3.07 -13.08 5.62
N ARG A 542 -2.94 -14.26 6.23
CA ARG A 542 -1.83 -14.63 7.13
C ARG A 542 -0.45 -14.56 6.47
N ARG A 543 -0.39 -14.69 5.13
CA ARG A 543 0.85 -14.54 4.35
C ARG A 543 1.45 -13.14 4.45
N PHE A 544 0.71 -12.18 4.94
CA PHE A 544 1.08 -10.76 5.06
C PHE A 544 1.18 -10.30 6.51
N SER A 545 1.21 -11.25 7.46
CA SER A 545 1.27 -10.93 8.89
C SER A 545 2.56 -10.22 9.28
N ASN A 546 2.54 -9.56 10.42
CA ASN A 546 3.71 -8.93 11.03
C ASN A 546 4.90 -9.91 11.15
N GLN A 547 4.65 -11.17 11.48
CA GLN A 547 5.68 -12.20 11.64
C GLN A 547 6.36 -12.54 10.31
N VAL A 548 5.59 -12.66 9.22
CA VAL A 548 6.13 -12.93 7.87
C VAL A 548 7.03 -11.77 7.43
N PHE A 549 6.60 -10.53 7.68
CA PHE A 549 7.45 -9.36 7.41
C PHE A 549 8.77 -9.43 8.21
N ASP A 550 8.70 -9.69 9.52
CA ASP A 550 9.89 -9.75 10.39
C ASP A 550 10.92 -10.75 9.86
N HIS A 551 10.48 -11.96 9.49
CA HIS A 551 11.37 -12.99 8.94
C HIS A 551 11.99 -12.58 7.60
N ALA A 552 11.17 -12.06 6.68
CA ALA A 552 11.65 -11.67 5.36
C ALA A 552 12.61 -10.46 5.44
N PHE A 553 12.30 -9.46 6.27
CA PHE A 553 13.14 -8.30 6.48
C PHE A 553 14.45 -8.67 7.18
N ALA A 554 14.39 -9.50 8.22
CA ALA A 554 15.57 -9.98 8.95
C ALA A 554 16.53 -10.73 8.02
N ALA A 555 16.03 -11.61 7.15
CA ALA A 555 16.84 -12.34 6.17
C ALA A 555 17.61 -11.38 5.23
N GLU A 556 16.93 -10.39 4.67
CA GLU A 556 17.58 -9.38 3.81
C GLU A 556 18.55 -8.49 4.58
N PHE A 557 18.23 -8.15 5.83
CA PHE A 557 19.09 -7.33 6.67
C PHE A 557 20.39 -8.06 7.07
N VAL A 558 20.32 -9.34 7.40
CA VAL A 558 21.54 -10.16 7.69
C VAL A 558 22.45 -10.21 6.47
N GLU A 559 21.89 -10.32 5.28
CA GLU A 559 22.70 -10.26 4.07
C GLU A 559 23.34 -8.87 3.85
N LEU A 560 22.69 -7.78 4.31
CA LEU A 560 23.27 -6.44 4.32
C LEU A 560 24.42 -6.32 5.32
N LEU A 561 24.29 -6.93 6.49
CA LEU A 561 25.36 -6.94 7.52
C LEU A 561 26.63 -7.60 7.01
N LYS A 562 26.55 -8.63 6.18
CA LYS A 562 27.73 -9.29 5.56
C LYS A 562 28.56 -8.31 4.71
N ASN A 563 27.94 -7.33 4.08
CA ASN A 563 28.63 -6.31 3.30
C ASN A 563 29.46 -5.34 4.19
N VAL A 564 29.05 -5.16 5.44
CA VAL A 564 29.70 -4.25 6.41
C VAL A 564 30.64 -4.99 7.35
N ARG A 565 30.33 -6.25 7.63
CA ARG A 565 31.10 -7.16 8.50
C ARG A 565 31.37 -8.48 7.77
N PRO A 566 32.47 -8.57 7.00
CA PRO A 566 32.85 -9.83 6.36
C PRO A 566 33.03 -10.94 7.39
N GLY A 567 32.45 -12.12 7.18
CA GLY A 567 32.46 -13.26 8.11
C GLY A 567 31.22 -13.39 9.00
N PHE A 568 30.21 -12.55 8.82
CA PHE A 568 28.94 -12.66 9.54
C PHE A 568 28.22 -13.97 9.18
N PRO A 569 27.64 -14.74 10.15
CA PRO A 569 27.00 -16.03 9.88
C PRO A 569 25.74 -15.88 9.02
N ALA A 570 25.36 -16.97 8.34
CA ALA A 570 24.10 -17.02 7.62
C ALA A 570 22.93 -17.07 8.61
N PHE A 571 21.83 -16.38 8.29
CA PHE A 571 20.58 -16.49 9.05
C PHE A 571 19.99 -17.90 8.81
N ALA A 572 19.84 -18.68 9.87
CA ALA A 572 19.05 -19.90 9.84
C ALA A 572 17.63 -19.54 10.27
N PRO A 573 16.60 -19.65 9.40
CA PRO A 573 15.23 -19.49 9.86
C PRO A 573 14.96 -20.57 10.91
N GLU A 574 14.37 -20.19 12.05
CA GLU A 574 13.81 -21.18 12.98
C GLU A 574 12.86 -22.07 12.19
N SER A 575 13.20 -23.36 12.12
CA SER A 575 12.28 -24.37 11.61
C SER A 575 11.01 -24.25 12.42
N SER A 576 9.88 -23.95 11.76
CA SER A 576 8.56 -24.05 12.36
C SER A 576 8.52 -25.42 13.07
N SER A 577 8.58 -25.41 14.40
CA SER A 577 8.33 -26.59 15.20
C SER A 577 6.93 -27.05 14.83
N ARG A 578 6.86 -28.07 13.99
CA ARG A 578 5.66 -28.90 13.85
C ARG A 578 5.31 -29.33 15.26
N ASN A 579 4.26 -28.78 15.81
CA ASN A 579 3.58 -29.40 16.93
C ASN A 579 3.19 -30.81 16.46
N LYS A 580 4.01 -31.77 16.83
CA LYS A 580 3.59 -33.14 17.05
C LYS A 580 2.98 -33.12 18.44
N GLU A 581 1.71 -32.93 18.52
CA GLU A 581 0.89 -33.43 19.61
C GLU A 581 -0.01 -34.51 19.02
N ASP A 582 0.22 -35.69 19.60
CA ASP A 582 -0.54 -36.92 19.44
C ASP A 582 -2.05 -36.74 19.78
#